data_ccf656ee44bdd2442ec2cdc36e560223
#
_entry.id   ccf656ee44bdd2442ec2cdc36e560223
#
_cell.length_a   1.000
_cell.length_b   1.000
_cell.length_c   1.000
_cell.angle_alpha   90.00
_cell.angle_beta   90.00
_cell.angle_gamma   90.00
#
_symmetry.space_group_name_H-M   'P 1'
#
loop_
_entity.id
_entity.type
_entity.pdbx_description
1 polymer ?
#
loop_
_entity_poly.entity_id
_entity_poly.type
_entity_poly.pdbx_seq_one_letter_code
_entity_poly.pdbx_strand_id
1 'polypeptide(L)'
;MSLTRIHNLSISLDGFATGEPQSAEAPFGHAGERLHEWMFATRFWDAGGTAGVDDAFAERHDRGFGAEIMGAHKFGPPGWQGDPDWKGWWGPNPPFHTPTFVLTHRPRTSTEMQGGTTFHFLDAAPAEALEAAREAADGQDVRIGGGPTVVRDFLAAGLVDHMHLVLVPIVLGRGVRIWDGLEALEDAYDIEAVSSPSGVTHLTFTRPPQSPQTSVRRHG
;
A
#
# COMPACT_ATOMS: atom_id res chain seq x y z
N MET A 1 -13.66 -15.29 -0.31
CA MET A 1 -12.22 -15.28 -0.70
C MET A 1 -11.62 -14.02 -0.10
N SER A 2 -10.41 -14.13 0.46
CA SER A 2 -9.62 -13.01 0.96
C SER A 2 -9.19 -12.12 -0.22
N LEU A 3 -9.39 -10.82 -0.11
CA LEU A 3 -8.99 -9.84 -1.13
C LEU A 3 -7.57 -9.35 -0.87
N THR A 4 -6.89 -8.99 -1.96
CA THR A 4 -5.62 -8.27 -1.90
C THR A 4 -5.90 -6.79 -2.18
N ARG A 5 -5.61 -5.94 -1.20
CA ARG A 5 -6.07 -4.55 -1.22
C ARG A 5 -4.92 -3.56 -1.02
N ILE A 6 -5.00 -2.43 -1.73
CA ILE A 6 -4.18 -1.24 -1.51
C ILE A 6 -5.08 -0.13 -0.97
N HIS A 7 -4.69 0.52 0.11
CA HIS A 7 -5.47 1.63 0.68
C HIS A 7 -4.61 2.87 0.86
N ASN A 8 -5.25 4.03 0.61
CA ASN A 8 -4.70 5.36 0.87
C ASN A 8 -3.34 5.61 0.19
N LEU A 9 -3.13 5.02 -1.00
CA LEU A 9 -1.93 5.28 -1.79
C LEU A 9 -2.04 6.67 -2.41
N SER A 10 -1.30 7.62 -1.87
CA SER A 10 -1.28 8.99 -2.40
C SER A 10 -0.26 9.14 -3.52
N ILE A 11 -0.66 9.83 -4.59
CA ILE A 11 0.22 10.23 -5.70
C ILE A 11 0.04 11.70 -6.05
N SER A 12 1.10 12.30 -6.59
CA SER A 12 1.05 13.64 -7.18
C SER A 12 0.40 13.62 -8.57
N LEU A 13 0.06 14.79 -9.13
CA LEU A 13 -0.48 14.93 -10.48
C LEU A 13 0.45 14.34 -11.57
N ASP A 14 1.74 14.37 -11.33
CA ASP A 14 2.76 13.80 -12.22
C ASP A 14 3.13 12.34 -11.88
N GLY A 15 2.33 11.66 -11.01
CA GLY A 15 2.33 10.23 -10.79
C GLY A 15 3.38 9.70 -9.80
N PHE A 16 3.98 10.54 -8.98
CA PHE A 16 4.94 10.12 -7.96
C PHE A 16 4.25 9.83 -6.62
N ALA A 17 4.53 8.66 -6.03
CA ALA A 17 4.00 8.27 -4.72
C ALA A 17 4.97 8.56 -3.57
N THR A 18 6.19 8.96 -3.87
CA THR A 18 7.18 9.49 -2.90
C THR A 18 8.17 10.37 -3.64
N GLY A 19 8.77 11.33 -2.93
CA GLY A 19 9.91 12.12 -3.41
C GLY A 19 11.25 11.40 -3.19
N GLU A 20 12.34 12.09 -3.55
CA GLU A 20 13.72 11.63 -3.39
C GLU A 20 14.66 12.79 -3.08
N PRO A 21 15.86 12.55 -2.51
CA PRO A 21 16.26 11.27 -1.92
C PRO A 21 15.53 11.00 -0.60
N GLN A 22 15.25 9.72 -0.31
CA GLN A 22 14.76 9.31 1.00
C GLN A 22 15.94 9.16 1.98
N SER A 23 15.75 9.57 3.23
CA SER A 23 16.71 9.41 4.33
C SER A 23 15.98 9.19 5.66
N ALA A 24 16.73 9.00 6.74
CA ALA A 24 16.16 8.87 8.08
C ALA A 24 15.42 10.16 8.52
N GLU A 25 15.91 11.33 8.11
CA GLU A 25 15.34 12.64 8.41
C GLU A 25 14.23 13.04 7.42
N ALA A 26 14.23 12.44 6.22
CA ALA A 26 13.27 12.73 5.15
C ALA A 26 12.72 11.42 4.54
N PRO A 27 11.86 10.67 5.26
CA PRO A 27 11.34 9.37 4.81
C PRO A 27 10.56 9.44 3.50
N PHE A 28 9.99 10.58 3.16
CA PHE A 28 9.29 10.84 1.90
C PHE A 28 10.12 11.70 0.91
N GLY A 29 11.44 11.85 1.15
CA GLY A 29 12.31 12.70 0.37
C GLY A 29 11.83 14.16 0.36
N HIS A 30 12.07 14.88 -0.75
CA HIS A 30 11.65 16.28 -0.91
C HIS A 30 10.13 16.49 -0.97
N ALA A 31 9.33 15.42 -1.08
CA ALA A 31 7.88 15.52 -0.99
C ALA A 31 7.44 15.97 0.40
N GLY A 32 8.19 15.58 1.45
CA GLY A 32 7.78 15.79 2.82
C GLY A 32 6.40 15.16 3.07
N GLU A 33 5.59 15.80 3.86
CA GLU A 33 4.23 15.32 4.19
C GLU A 33 3.17 15.69 3.14
N ARG A 34 3.51 16.46 2.10
CA ARG A 34 2.57 17.05 1.12
C ARG A 34 1.62 16.04 0.48
N LEU A 35 2.06 14.78 0.26
CA LEU A 35 1.20 13.72 -0.26
C LEU A 35 0.19 13.18 0.77
N HIS A 36 0.39 13.44 2.05
CA HIS A 36 -0.38 12.85 3.15
C HIS A 36 -1.16 13.88 3.98
N GLU A 37 -0.99 15.17 3.72
CA GLU A 37 -1.65 16.27 4.46
C GLU A 37 -3.18 16.09 4.49
N TRP A 38 -3.79 15.60 3.39
CA TRP A 38 -5.21 15.31 3.33
C TRP A 38 -5.67 14.33 4.41
N MET A 39 -4.86 13.30 4.69
CA MET A 39 -5.17 12.25 5.67
C MET A 39 -4.90 12.75 7.10
N PHE A 40 -3.81 13.48 7.30
CA PHE A 40 -3.45 14.03 8.60
C PHE A 40 -4.47 15.07 9.10
N ALA A 41 -5.22 15.70 8.21
CA ALA A 41 -6.29 16.63 8.55
C ALA A 41 -7.61 15.94 8.94
N THR A 42 -7.73 14.62 8.86
CA THR A 42 -8.97 13.86 9.15
C THR A 42 -9.10 13.53 10.64
N ARG A 43 -10.34 13.21 11.08
CA ARG A 43 -10.60 12.68 12.42
C ARG A 43 -10.00 11.31 12.67
N PHE A 44 -9.84 10.53 11.63
CA PHE A 44 -9.17 9.23 11.69
C PHE A 44 -7.75 9.39 12.23
N TRP A 45 -7.05 10.46 11.84
CA TRP A 45 -5.66 10.72 12.26
C TRP A 45 -5.57 11.51 13.56
N ASP A 46 -6.38 12.55 13.69
CA ASP A 46 -6.42 13.44 14.85
C ASP A 46 -7.88 13.71 15.25
N ALA A 47 -8.24 13.45 16.50
CA ALA A 47 -9.61 13.65 17.02
C ALA A 47 -10.13 15.09 16.81
N GLY A 48 -9.25 16.08 16.67
CA GLY A 48 -9.58 17.47 16.33
C GLY A 48 -9.73 17.74 14.83
N GLY A 49 -9.45 16.75 13.98
CA GLY A 49 -9.51 16.85 12.53
C GLY A 49 -10.91 16.99 11.94
N THR A 50 -10.98 17.06 10.62
CA THR A 50 -12.23 17.24 9.89
C THR A 50 -12.91 15.89 9.61
N ALA A 51 -14.26 15.86 9.75
CA ALA A 51 -15.09 14.78 9.21
C ALA A 51 -15.47 15.09 7.75
N GLY A 52 -15.75 14.07 6.96
CA GLY A 52 -16.21 14.23 5.58
C GLY A 52 -15.71 13.13 4.65
N VAL A 53 -15.54 13.48 3.38
CA VAL A 53 -15.14 12.52 2.34
C VAL A 53 -13.79 11.89 2.67
N ASP A 54 -12.79 12.71 2.99
CA ASP A 54 -11.43 12.24 3.30
C ASP A 54 -11.42 11.33 4.51
N ASP A 55 -12.13 11.71 5.57
CA ASP A 55 -12.25 10.95 6.81
C ASP A 55 -12.89 9.58 6.57
N ALA A 56 -13.99 9.54 5.78
CA ALA A 56 -14.67 8.31 5.43
C ALA A 56 -13.78 7.34 4.63
N PHE A 57 -12.88 7.85 3.80
CA PHE A 57 -11.88 7.03 3.12
C PHE A 57 -10.75 6.61 4.06
N ALA A 58 -10.24 7.52 4.89
CA ALA A 58 -9.18 7.24 5.85
C ALA A 58 -9.58 6.14 6.85
N GLU A 59 -10.81 6.17 7.37
CA GLU A 59 -11.34 5.15 8.30
C GLU A 59 -11.34 3.71 7.77
N ARG A 60 -11.30 3.52 6.44
CA ARG A 60 -11.23 2.18 5.83
C ARG A 60 -9.83 1.58 5.86
N HIS A 61 -8.83 2.39 6.23
CA HIS A 61 -7.41 2.02 6.17
C HIS A 61 -7.08 0.76 6.98
N ASP A 62 -7.62 0.63 8.19
CA ASP A 62 -7.24 -0.43 9.13
C ASP A 62 -8.29 -1.53 9.29
N ARG A 63 -9.31 -1.59 8.41
CA ARG A 63 -10.44 -2.51 8.60
C ARG A 63 -10.31 -3.77 7.75
N GLY A 64 -10.42 -4.94 8.40
CA GLY A 64 -10.62 -6.23 7.73
C GLY A 64 -9.36 -6.86 7.17
N PHE A 65 -8.18 -6.47 7.65
CA PHE A 65 -6.90 -7.05 7.25
C PHE A 65 -6.39 -8.02 8.30
N GLY A 66 -5.96 -9.21 7.86
CA GLY A 66 -5.29 -10.20 8.69
C GLY A 66 -3.78 -10.23 8.51
N ALA A 67 -3.26 -9.63 7.44
CA ALA A 67 -1.82 -9.48 7.18
C ALA A 67 -1.50 -8.26 6.32
N GLU A 68 -0.25 -7.80 6.42
CA GLU A 68 0.26 -6.71 5.57
C GLU A 68 1.53 -7.13 4.83
N ILE A 69 1.71 -6.61 3.61
CA ILE A 69 2.97 -6.70 2.85
C ILE A 69 3.48 -5.29 2.59
N MET A 70 4.78 -5.07 2.82
CA MET A 70 5.43 -3.80 2.53
C MET A 70 6.84 -3.99 1.97
N GLY A 71 7.35 -2.98 1.29
CA GLY A 71 8.72 -2.97 0.80
C GLY A 71 9.72 -2.50 1.86
N ALA A 72 10.99 -2.87 1.66
CA ALA A 72 12.10 -2.50 2.52
C ALA A 72 12.23 -0.98 2.74
N HIS A 73 11.95 -0.16 1.72
CA HIS A 73 12.01 1.30 1.83
C HIS A 73 10.85 1.93 2.62
N LYS A 74 9.71 1.21 2.74
CA LYS A 74 8.65 1.61 3.67
C LYS A 74 9.02 1.24 5.11
N PHE A 75 9.73 0.14 5.32
CA PHE A 75 10.13 -0.32 6.64
C PHE A 75 11.24 0.54 7.27
N GLY A 76 12.17 1.06 6.46
CA GLY A 76 13.28 1.87 6.98
C GLY A 76 14.02 2.67 5.92
N PRO A 77 14.92 3.58 6.35
CA PRO A 77 15.72 4.41 5.46
C PRO A 77 16.73 3.55 4.67
N PRO A 78 17.30 4.07 3.58
CA PRO A 78 18.38 3.37 2.88
C PRO A 78 19.48 2.92 3.84
N GLY A 79 19.83 1.63 3.77
CA GLY A 79 20.89 1.05 4.61
C GLY A 79 20.44 0.48 5.96
N TRP A 80 19.16 0.56 6.32
CA TRP A 80 18.62 0.01 7.59
C TRP A 80 18.98 -1.47 7.80
N GLN A 81 19.17 -2.23 6.71
CA GLN A 81 19.53 -3.66 6.79
C GLN A 81 20.90 -3.90 7.44
N GLY A 82 21.74 -2.87 7.54
CA GLY A 82 23.02 -2.89 8.25
C GLY A 82 22.91 -2.63 9.75
N ASP A 83 21.75 -2.22 10.22
CA ASP A 83 21.44 -1.97 11.62
C ASP A 83 20.55 -3.11 12.17
N PRO A 84 21.08 -4.04 12.97
CA PRO A 84 20.30 -5.14 13.55
C PRO A 84 19.24 -4.67 14.56
N ASP A 85 19.41 -3.48 15.13
CA ASP A 85 18.51 -2.91 16.12
C ASP A 85 17.37 -2.11 15.49
N TRP A 86 17.43 -1.83 14.17
CA TRP A 86 16.34 -1.15 13.47
C TRP A 86 15.08 -2.00 13.44
N LYS A 87 13.98 -1.46 13.99
CA LYS A 87 12.67 -2.16 14.13
C LYS A 87 11.53 -1.47 13.38
N GLY A 88 11.84 -0.61 12.42
CA GLY A 88 10.85 0.18 11.68
C GLY A 88 10.67 1.58 12.27
N TRP A 89 9.88 2.40 11.58
CA TRP A 89 9.64 3.81 11.93
C TRP A 89 8.72 4.02 13.14
N TRP A 90 7.93 3.00 13.52
CA TRP A 90 6.75 3.12 14.37
C TRP A 90 7.02 2.90 15.86
N GLY A 91 8.29 2.77 16.26
CA GLY A 91 8.63 2.50 17.66
C GLY A 91 8.21 1.09 18.14
N PRO A 92 8.04 0.90 19.46
CA PRO A 92 7.85 -0.42 20.03
C PRO A 92 6.47 -1.04 19.79
N ASN A 93 5.45 -0.24 19.45
CA ASN A 93 4.07 -0.68 19.20
C ASN A 93 3.59 -0.19 17.81
N PRO A 94 4.00 -0.84 16.71
CA PRO A 94 3.57 -0.50 15.37
C PRO A 94 2.06 -0.65 15.18
N PRO A 95 1.42 0.17 14.34
CA PRO A 95 -0.05 0.24 14.22
C PRO A 95 -0.67 -0.91 13.41
N PHE A 96 0.09 -1.92 13.02
CA PHE A 96 -0.39 -2.98 12.14
C PHE A 96 -1.20 -4.05 12.87
N HIS A 97 -0.73 -4.47 14.07
CA HIS A 97 -1.35 -5.50 14.93
C HIS A 97 -1.60 -6.84 14.22
N THR A 98 -0.89 -7.11 13.14
CA THR A 98 -0.99 -8.31 12.29
C THR A 98 0.40 -8.78 11.87
N PRO A 99 0.55 -10.03 11.35
CA PRO A 99 1.73 -10.43 10.61
C PRO A 99 2.01 -9.45 9.46
N THR A 100 3.23 -8.93 9.40
CA THR A 100 3.65 -7.91 8.45
C THR A 100 4.89 -8.38 7.71
N PHE A 101 4.78 -8.60 6.40
CA PHE A 101 5.83 -9.15 5.55
C PHE A 101 6.60 -8.01 4.88
N VAL A 102 7.89 -7.91 5.19
CA VAL A 102 8.79 -6.91 4.62
C VAL A 102 9.60 -7.55 3.50
N LEU A 103 9.35 -7.13 2.25
CA LEU A 103 10.06 -7.62 1.08
C LEU A 103 11.43 -6.97 0.98
N THR A 104 12.49 -7.79 1.04
CA THR A 104 13.90 -7.34 1.06
C THR A 104 14.82 -8.41 0.52
N HIS A 105 15.84 -8.04 -0.26
CA HIS A 105 16.92 -8.95 -0.70
C HIS A 105 17.91 -9.31 0.41
N ARG A 106 17.71 -8.83 1.64
CA ARG A 106 18.52 -9.16 2.82
C ARG A 106 17.60 -9.59 3.96
N PRO A 107 17.02 -10.81 3.88
CA PRO A 107 16.14 -11.31 4.91
C PRO A 107 16.89 -11.49 6.24
N ARG A 108 16.17 -11.35 7.32
CA ARG A 108 16.65 -11.58 8.69
C ARG A 108 15.58 -12.28 9.50
N THR A 109 15.91 -12.66 10.73
CA THR A 109 14.97 -13.28 11.67
C THR A 109 13.78 -12.38 11.92
N SER A 110 12.59 -12.97 12.00
CA SER A 110 11.34 -12.27 12.34
C SER A 110 11.46 -11.54 13.68
N THR A 111 10.78 -10.40 13.77
CA THR A 111 10.82 -9.54 14.94
C THR A 111 9.41 -9.35 15.47
N GLU A 112 9.16 -9.86 16.67
CA GLU A 112 7.91 -9.62 17.40
C GLU A 112 7.92 -8.24 18.04
N MET A 113 6.81 -7.51 17.90
CA MET A 113 6.61 -6.18 18.45
C MET A 113 5.45 -6.18 19.45
N GLN A 114 5.33 -5.12 20.24
CA GLN A 114 4.16 -4.93 21.09
C GLN A 114 2.88 -4.78 20.25
N GLY A 115 1.73 -5.12 20.84
CA GLY A 115 0.44 -4.95 20.19
C GLY A 115 0.10 -6.00 19.11
N GLY A 116 0.93 -7.04 18.93
CA GLY A 116 0.63 -8.17 18.03
C GLY A 116 1.17 -8.03 16.60
N THR A 117 1.95 -7.00 16.29
CA THR A 117 2.69 -6.94 15.03
C THR A 117 3.90 -7.87 15.08
N THR A 118 4.07 -8.69 14.04
CA THR A 118 5.30 -9.47 13.82
C THR A 118 5.83 -9.15 12.43
N PHE A 119 7.04 -8.60 12.36
CA PHE A 119 7.71 -8.37 11.08
C PHE A 119 8.42 -9.64 10.61
N HIS A 120 8.04 -10.12 9.42
CA HIS A 120 8.68 -11.21 8.69
C HIS A 120 9.45 -10.63 7.50
N PHE A 121 10.71 -11.04 7.30
CA PHE A 121 11.55 -10.49 6.25
C PHE A 121 11.75 -11.54 5.15
N LEU A 122 11.27 -11.25 3.93
CA LEU A 122 11.26 -12.20 2.83
C LEU A 122 12.02 -11.65 1.61
N ASP A 123 12.81 -12.52 0.99
CA ASP A 123 13.26 -12.37 -0.40
C ASP A 123 12.38 -13.28 -1.27
N ALA A 124 11.29 -12.72 -1.76
CA ALA A 124 10.24 -13.48 -2.46
C ALA A 124 9.62 -12.66 -3.58
N ALA A 125 9.16 -13.35 -4.62
CA ALA A 125 8.35 -12.74 -5.66
C ALA A 125 6.95 -12.35 -5.12
N PRO A 126 6.24 -11.38 -5.76
CA PRO A 126 4.93 -10.93 -5.30
C PRO A 126 3.92 -12.05 -5.02
N ALA A 127 3.84 -13.06 -5.89
CA ALA A 127 2.91 -14.18 -5.72
C ALA A 127 3.23 -15.04 -4.50
N GLU A 128 4.50 -15.34 -4.27
CA GLU A 128 4.98 -16.14 -3.12
C GLU A 128 4.76 -15.38 -1.81
N ALA A 129 5.06 -14.08 -1.81
CA ALA A 129 4.82 -13.21 -0.65
C ALA A 129 3.32 -13.12 -0.31
N LEU A 130 2.46 -13.07 -1.34
CA LEU A 130 1.01 -13.03 -1.16
C LEU A 130 0.48 -14.36 -0.59
N GLU A 131 0.97 -15.50 -1.03
CA GLU A 131 0.59 -16.80 -0.48
C GLU A 131 0.93 -16.89 1.01
N ALA A 132 2.17 -16.51 1.41
CA ALA A 132 2.57 -16.49 2.80
C ALA A 132 1.71 -15.53 3.65
N ALA A 133 1.38 -14.35 3.11
CA ALA A 133 0.53 -13.39 3.79
C ALA A 133 -0.93 -13.88 3.92
N ARG A 134 -1.49 -14.54 2.89
CA ARG A 134 -2.84 -15.12 2.93
C ARG A 134 -2.96 -16.24 3.94
N GLU A 135 -1.94 -17.08 4.05
CA GLU A 135 -1.88 -18.12 5.07
C GLU A 135 -1.92 -17.52 6.49
N ALA A 136 -1.13 -16.46 6.72
CA ALA A 136 -1.08 -15.77 8.01
C ALA A 136 -2.33 -14.93 8.30
N ALA A 137 -3.07 -14.49 7.27
CA ALA A 137 -4.25 -13.62 7.40
C ALA A 137 -5.49 -14.33 7.94
N ASP A 138 -5.49 -15.65 8.08
CA ASP A 138 -6.59 -16.47 8.60
C ASP A 138 -7.95 -16.14 7.95
N GLY A 139 -7.97 -16.08 6.61
CA GLY A 139 -9.16 -15.82 5.81
C GLY A 139 -9.57 -14.35 5.69
N GLN A 140 -8.90 -13.44 6.38
CA GLN A 140 -9.08 -12.00 6.22
C GLN A 140 -8.32 -11.47 4.98
N ASP A 141 -8.55 -10.21 4.62
CA ASP A 141 -7.87 -9.59 3.49
C ASP A 141 -6.36 -9.36 3.76
N VAL A 142 -5.59 -9.26 2.69
CA VAL A 142 -4.18 -8.88 2.74
C VAL A 142 -4.04 -7.45 2.25
N ARG A 143 -3.36 -6.60 3.03
CA ARG A 143 -3.05 -5.23 2.63
C ARG A 143 -1.66 -5.14 2.02
N ILE A 144 -1.56 -4.56 0.81
CA ILE A 144 -0.29 -4.08 0.27
C ILE A 144 -0.10 -2.65 0.76
N GLY A 145 0.67 -2.52 1.84
CA GLY A 145 0.84 -1.25 2.53
C GLY A 145 1.80 -0.25 1.85
N GLY A 146 2.52 -0.67 0.80
CA GLY A 146 3.53 0.16 0.09
C GLY A 146 4.95 -0.34 0.36
N GLY A 147 6.14 0.30 0.00
CA GLY A 147 6.22 1.51 -0.86
C GLY A 147 5.88 1.32 -2.35
N PRO A 148 6.10 2.37 -3.12
CA PRO A 148 5.64 2.44 -4.51
C PRO A 148 6.11 1.31 -5.40
N THR A 149 7.36 0.86 -5.25
CA THR A 149 7.92 -0.24 -6.05
C THR A 149 7.16 -1.54 -5.79
N VAL A 150 6.90 -1.90 -4.53
CA VAL A 150 6.14 -3.11 -4.20
C VAL A 150 4.70 -3.00 -4.72
N VAL A 151 4.06 -1.84 -4.57
CA VAL A 151 2.73 -1.60 -5.15
C VAL A 151 2.73 -1.87 -6.66
N ARG A 152 3.69 -1.30 -7.39
CA ARG A 152 3.84 -1.51 -8.83
C ARG A 152 4.05 -2.97 -9.20
N ASP A 153 4.89 -3.69 -8.47
CA ASP A 153 5.19 -5.10 -8.74
C ASP A 153 3.95 -5.98 -8.55
N PHE A 154 3.12 -5.71 -7.53
CA PHE A 154 1.86 -6.42 -7.30
C PHE A 154 0.80 -6.08 -8.36
N LEU A 155 0.73 -4.82 -8.82
CA LEU A 155 -0.15 -4.41 -9.91
C LEU A 155 0.27 -5.06 -11.23
N ALA A 156 1.57 -5.04 -11.56
CA ALA A 156 2.13 -5.70 -12.75
C ALA A 156 1.87 -7.21 -12.77
N ALA A 157 1.90 -7.85 -11.61
CA ALA A 157 1.58 -9.27 -11.47
C ALA A 157 0.07 -9.59 -11.49
N GLY A 158 -0.81 -8.57 -11.57
CA GLY A 158 -2.26 -8.74 -11.58
C GLY A 158 -2.84 -9.27 -10.26
N LEU A 159 -2.16 -9.05 -9.14
CA LEU A 159 -2.46 -9.64 -7.84
C LEU A 159 -3.34 -8.74 -6.94
N VAL A 160 -3.73 -7.55 -7.40
CA VAL A 160 -4.52 -6.59 -6.61
C VAL A 160 -5.99 -6.67 -7.02
N ASP A 161 -6.87 -6.89 -6.05
CA ASP A 161 -8.32 -6.97 -6.25
C ASP A 161 -8.99 -5.60 -6.07
N HIS A 162 -8.47 -4.79 -5.14
CA HIS A 162 -9.02 -3.47 -4.83
C HIS A 162 -7.91 -2.48 -4.52
N MET A 163 -7.98 -1.29 -5.11
CA MET A 163 -7.04 -0.21 -4.81
C MET A 163 -7.79 1.10 -4.57
N HIS A 164 -7.48 1.75 -3.45
CA HIS A 164 -7.83 3.13 -3.21
C HIS A 164 -6.59 4.00 -3.38
N LEU A 165 -6.65 4.86 -4.38
CA LEU A 165 -5.60 5.82 -4.72
C LEU A 165 -6.10 7.24 -4.50
N VAL A 166 -5.23 8.11 -3.99
CA VAL A 166 -5.55 9.53 -3.75
C VAL A 166 -4.67 10.38 -4.65
N LEU A 167 -5.30 11.06 -5.60
CA LEU A 167 -4.65 12.03 -6.47
C LEU A 167 -4.58 13.38 -5.74
N VAL A 168 -3.38 13.74 -5.30
CA VAL A 168 -3.11 14.99 -4.61
C VAL A 168 -2.74 16.06 -5.64
N PRO A 169 -3.32 17.28 -5.61
CA PRO A 169 -3.12 18.29 -6.64
C PRO A 169 -1.79 19.04 -6.50
N ILE A 170 -0.69 18.30 -6.43
CA ILE A 170 0.68 18.82 -6.38
C ILE A 170 1.53 18.20 -7.48
N VAL A 171 2.63 18.85 -7.83
CA VAL A 171 3.65 18.34 -8.75
C VAL A 171 4.94 18.14 -7.96
N LEU A 172 5.54 16.95 -8.07
CA LEU A 172 6.80 16.62 -7.41
C LEU A 172 8.01 16.73 -8.34
N GLY A 173 7.84 16.44 -9.63
CA GLY A 173 8.89 16.55 -10.64
C GLY A 173 9.92 15.41 -10.62
N ARG A 174 10.13 14.73 -9.49
CA ARG A 174 11.02 13.59 -9.32
C ARG A 174 10.58 12.70 -8.15
N GLY A 175 11.06 11.45 -8.12
CA GLY A 175 10.70 10.47 -7.09
C GLY A 175 10.39 9.10 -7.68
N VAL A 176 9.57 8.30 -7.03
CA VAL A 176 9.17 6.98 -7.50
C VAL A 176 7.75 7.00 -8.05
N ARG A 177 7.61 6.73 -9.35
CA ARG A 177 6.33 6.58 -10.05
C ARG A 177 5.76 5.19 -9.85
N ILE A 178 4.42 5.09 -9.81
CA ILE A 178 3.76 3.79 -9.73
C ILE A 178 3.30 3.26 -11.09
N TRP A 179 3.16 4.11 -12.11
CA TRP A 179 2.53 3.76 -13.39
C TRP A 179 3.50 3.23 -14.45
N ASP A 180 4.81 3.35 -14.23
CA ASP A 180 5.79 2.95 -15.23
C ASP A 180 5.70 1.44 -15.52
N GLY A 181 5.42 1.10 -16.81
CA GLY A 181 5.25 -0.29 -17.26
C GLY A 181 3.89 -0.92 -16.93
N LEU A 182 2.89 -0.09 -16.62
CA LEU A 182 1.52 -0.53 -16.30
C LEU A 182 0.49 0.00 -17.31
N GLU A 183 0.88 0.12 -18.59
CA GLU A 183 0.00 0.56 -19.67
C GLU A 183 -1.25 -0.33 -19.74
N ALA A 184 -2.41 0.29 -19.88
CA ALA A 184 -3.73 -0.36 -19.91
C ALA A 184 -4.13 -1.13 -18.62
N LEU A 185 -3.50 -0.82 -17.48
CA LEU A 185 -3.90 -1.38 -16.18
C LEU A 185 -5.38 -1.14 -15.88
N GLU A 186 -5.89 0.04 -16.28
CA GLU A 186 -7.27 0.47 -16.07
C GLU A 186 -8.31 -0.47 -16.68
N ASP A 187 -7.98 -1.18 -17.77
CA ASP A 187 -8.88 -2.13 -18.43
C ASP A 187 -9.25 -3.33 -17.54
N ALA A 188 -8.48 -3.56 -16.47
CA ALA A 188 -8.72 -4.65 -15.53
C ALA A 188 -9.62 -4.26 -14.35
N TYR A 189 -10.08 -3.00 -14.27
CA TYR A 189 -10.81 -2.49 -13.11
C TYR A 189 -12.02 -1.64 -13.49
N ASP A 190 -13.05 -1.70 -12.66
CA ASP A 190 -14.06 -0.65 -12.57
C ASP A 190 -13.50 0.48 -11.73
N ILE A 191 -13.56 1.72 -12.22
CA ILE A 191 -12.94 2.89 -11.57
C ILE A 191 -13.99 3.91 -11.20
N GLU A 192 -14.03 4.28 -9.92
CA GLU A 192 -14.86 5.34 -9.39
C GLU A 192 -14.00 6.51 -8.91
N ALA A 193 -14.48 7.74 -9.12
CA ALA A 193 -13.79 8.97 -8.70
C ALA A 193 -14.69 9.82 -7.80
N VAL A 194 -14.15 10.25 -6.67
CA VAL A 194 -14.83 11.14 -5.72
C VAL A 194 -13.93 12.31 -5.37
N SER A 195 -14.35 13.52 -5.71
CA SER A 195 -13.63 14.74 -5.34
C SER A 195 -13.93 15.13 -3.89
N SER A 196 -12.91 15.62 -3.19
CA SER A 196 -13.04 16.11 -1.82
C SER A 196 -12.87 17.64 -1.74
N PRO A 197 -13.52 18.31 -0.75
CA PRO A 197 -13.30 19.72 -0.47
C PRO A 197 -11.84 20.09 -0.15
N SER A 198 -11.01 19.15 0.29
CA SER A 198 -9.56 19.35 0.49
C SER A 198 -8.78 19.56 -0.82
N GLY A 199 -9.43 19.31 -1.97
CA GLY A 199 -8.83 19.41 -3.29
C GLY A 199 -8.28 18.08 -3.84
N VAL A 200 -8.20 17.01 -3.03
CA VAL A 200 -7.78 15.69 -3.53
C VAL A 200 -8.92 15.00 -4.26
N THR A 201 -8.58 14.02 -5.10
CA THR A 201 -9.54 13.10 -5.72
C THR A 201 -9.23 11.68 -5.28
N HIS A 202 -10.22 11.03 -4.68
CA HIS A 202 -10.16 9.60 -4.36
C HIS A 202 -10.56 8.77 -5.57
N LEU A 203 -9.70 7.86 -5.99
CA LEU A 203 -9.95 6.91 -7.06
C LEU A 203 -10.02 5.50 -6.45
N THR A 204 -11.13 4.82 -6.68
CA THR A 204 -11.31 3.43 -6.25
C THR A 204 -11.30 2.53 -7.47
N PHE A 205 -10.38 1.60 -7.51
CA PHE A 205 -10.24 0.57 -8.53
C PHE A 205 -10.74 -0.74 -7.95
N THR A 206 -11.73 -1.35 -8.56
CA THR A 206 -12.28 -2.65 -8.14
C THR A 206 -12.20 -3.63 -9.29
N ARG A 207 -11.53 -4.75 -9.10
CA ARG A 207 -11.47 -5.80 -10.10
C ARG A 207 -12.85 -6.47 -10.19
N PRO A 208 -13.51 -6.50 -11.37
CA PRO A 208 -14.78 -7.17 -11.51
C PRO A 208 -14.62 -8.68 -11.27
N PRO A 209 -15.65 -9.37 -10.75
CA PRO A 209 -15.63 -10.82 -10.63
C PRO A 209 -15.37 -11.46 -12.00
N GLN A 210 -14.41 -12.38 -12.06
CA GLN A 210 -14.17 -13.12 -13.30
C GLN A 210 -15.43 -13.89 -13.65
N SER A 211 -16.05 -13.56 -14.79
CA SER A 211 -17.15 -14.34 -15.33
C SER A 211 -16.67 -15.78 -15.57
N PRO A 212 -17.43 -16.81 -15.17
CA PRO A 212 -17.04 -18.17 -15.46
C PRO A 212 -16.84 -18.32 -16.98
N GLN A 213 -15.66 -18.73 -17.41
CA GLN A 213 -15.37 -19.00 -18.80
C GLN A 213 -16.34 -20.05 -19.30
N THR A 214 -17.34 -19.63 -20.09
CA THR A 214 -18.23 -20.54 -20.79
C THR A 214 -17.37 -21.28 -21.85
N SER A 215 -16.97 -22.49 -21.52
CA SER A 215 -16.27 -23.36 -22.47
C SER A 215 -17.26 -23.68 -23.61
N VAL A 216 -17.21 -22.90 -24.68
CA VAL A 216 -17.89 -23.26 -25.92
C VAL A 216 -17.19 -24.50 -26.47
N ARG A 217 -17.71 -25.69 -26.13
CA ARG A 217 -17.38 -26.89 -26.84
C ARG A 217 -17.88 -26.73 -28.29
N ARG A 218 -16.99 -26.38 -29.19
CA ARG A 218 -17.26 -26.54 -30.63
C ARG A 218 -17.34 -28.06 -30.90
N HIS A 219 -18.55 -28.55 -31.07
CA HIS A 219 -18.77 -29.87 -31.71
C HIS A 219 -18.56 -29.63 -33.19
N GLY A 220 -17.47 -30.22 -33.72
CA GLY A 220 -17.24 -30.44 -35.15
C GLY A 220 -17.55 -31.89 -35.50
#